data_48bc1e3c27872a1fd92cb07035005cd7
#
_entry.id   48bc1e3c27872a1fd92cb07035005cd7
#
_cell.length_a   1.000
_cell.length_b   1.000
_cell.length_c   1.000
_cell.angle_alpha   90.00
_cell.angle_beta   90.00
_cell.angle_gamma   90.00
#
_symmetry.space_group_name_H-M   'P 1'
#
loop_
_entity.id
_entity.type
_entity.pdbx_description
1 polymer ?
#
loop_
_entity_poly.entity_id
_entity_poly.type
_entity_poly.pdbx_seq_one_letter_code
_entity_poly.pdbx_strand_id
1 'polypeptide(L)'
;MTQPRICVVGSFNADLTATVAAFPRPGETVTASRFAASCGGKGSNQAVAAARCGAAVAMISALGADAHGETALALWRGEGIDARSVTRHQAVPTGTAFILVDGAGENQIVIVSGANAVLDGTDIAAARQPIEAAQIVLGQLEVSVAATLAAFRIAKAGTATTILNPAPADATVPEALWRCLDILTPNRLEAARLAGRAWDDEPAALARALILRHGCAVVMTLGGAGALVAETSGAMTRVPAPRVDVRDTTGAGDAFNGVFATRLAETGDMVEAARWGVIAGALACTAHGAISAMPVRRKIEERLGEISPQAIG
;
A
#
# COMPACT_ATOMS: atom_id res chain seq x y z
N MET A 1 -2.13 -9.54 24.57
CA MET A 1 -2.33 -8.28 23.83
C MET A 1 -3.58 -8.45 22.98
N THR A 2 -4.40 -7.42 22.83
CA THR A 2 -5.57 -7.45 21.93
C THR A 2 -5.08 -7.44 20.47
N GLN A 3 -5.76 -8.18 19.60
CA GLN A 3 -5.46 -8.22 18.17
C GLN A 3 -5.56 -6.82 17.56
N PRO A 4 -4.54 -6.31 16.84
CA PRO A 4 -4.59 -4.99 16.19
C PRO A 4 -5.70 -4.93 15.14
N ARG A 5 -6.45 -3.82 15.10
CA ARG A 5 -7.58 -3.62 14.18
C ARG A 5 -7.20 -2.56 13.15
N ILE A 6 -7.16 -2.99 11.89
CA ILE A 6 -6.80 -2.15 10.74
C ILE A 6 -8.00 -2.06 9.80
N CYS A 7 -8.37 -0.84 9.40
CA CYS A 7 -9.31 -0.61 8.31
C CYS A 7 -8.53 -0.15 7.07
N VAL A 8 -8.65 -0.87 5.97
CA VAL A 8 -8.02 -0.51 4.70
C VAL A 8 -9.09 0.04 3.76
N VAL A 9 -8.92 1.28 3.33
CA VAL A 9 -9.73 1.92 2.29
C VAL A 9 -8.91 1.94 1.02
N GLY A 10 -9.22 1.05 0.06
CA GLY A 10 -8.32 0.89 -1.07
C GLY A 10 -8.81 0.01 -2.19
N SER A 11 -7.95 -0.18 -3.16
CA SER A 11 -8.18 -0.83 -4.44
C SER A 11 -8.07 -2.34 -4.39
N PHE A 12 -8.72 -2.96 -5.38
CA PHE A 12 -8.38 -4.28 -5.89
C PHE A 12 -8.20 -4.18 -7.40
N ASN A 13 -7.21 -4.89 -7.96
CA ASN A 13 -7.04 -5.06 -9.40
C ASN A 13 -6.87 -6.54 -9.73
N ALA A 14 -7.50 -6.97 -10.82
CA ALA A 14 -7.14 -8.22 -11.47
C ALA A 14 -5.93 -7.94 -12.38
N ASP A 15 -4.77 -8.50 -12.05
CA ASP A 15 -3.54 -8.31 -12.82
C ASP A 15 -3.44 -9.40 -13.89
N LEU A 16 -3.54 -9.00 -15.16
CA LEU A 16 -3.49 -9.86 -16.34
C LEU A 16 -2.15 -9.67 -17.04
N THR A 17 -1.23 -10.60 -16.82
CA THR A 17 0.15 -10.52 -17.33
C THR A 17 0.35 -11.40 -18.54
N ALA A 18 0.82 -10.83 -19.65
CA ALA A 18 1.24 -11.56 -20.83
C ALA A 18 2.75 -11.35 -21.07
N THR A 19 3.50 -12.46 -21.24
CA THR A 19 4.92 -12.41 -21.57
C THR A 19 5.07 -12.49 -23.10
N VAL A 20 5.75 -11.52 -23.69
CA VAL A 20 5.99 -11.41 -25.12
C VAL A 20 7.49 -11.37 -25.41
N ALA A 21 7.91 -11.69 -26.64
CA ALA A 21 9.33 -11.57 -27.02
C ALA A 21 9.79 -10.09 -27.09
N ALA A 22 8.89 -9.23 -27.58
CA ALA A 22 9.07 -7.77 -27.64
C ALA A 22 7.68 -7.12 -27.59
N PHE A 23 7.60 -5.86 -27.14
CA PHE A 23 6.35 -5.11 -27.16
C PHE A 23 5.84 -4.87 -28.58
N PRO A 24 4.51 -5.03 -28.84
CA PRO A 24 3.94 -4.77 -30.17
C PRO A 24 4.07 -3.30 -30.55
N ARG A 25 4.40 -3.03 -31.82
CA ARG A 25 4.33 -1.69 -32.41
C ARG A 25 2.89 -1.34 -32.79
N PRO A 26 2.56 -0.07 -33.01
CA PRO A 26 1.25 0.30 -33.53
C PRO A 26 0.87 -0.50 -34.79
N GLY A 27 -0.29 -1.19 -34.74
CA GLY A 27 -0.78 -2.07 -35.82
C GLY A 27 -0.20 -3.48 -35.84
N GLU A 28 0.71 -3.83 -34.95
CA GLU A 28 1.32 -5.17 -34.87
C GLU A 28 0.50 -6.09 -33.96
N THR A 29 0.39 -7.36 -34.35
CA THR A 29 -0.15 -8.43 -33.51
C THR A 29 0.98 -9.37 -33.13
N VAL A 30 1.20 -9.54 -31.83
CA VAL A 30 2.22 -10.47 -31.30
C VAL A 30 1.56 -11.60 -30.52
N THR A 31 2.19 -12.77 -30.51
CA THR A 31 1.74 -13.93 -29.71
C THR A 31 2.50 -13.96 -28.40
N ALA A 32 1.78 -13.99 -27.28
CA ALA A 32 2.36 -14.17 -25.97
C ALA A 32 2.84 -15.62 -25.77
N SER A 33 3.99 -15.79 -25.14
CA SER A 33 4.54 -17.10 -24.76
C SER A 33 3.95 -17.63 -23.45
N ARG A 34 3.45 -16.71 -22.59
CA ARG A 34 2.86 -17.05 -21.29
C ARG A 34 1.76 -16.06 -20.94
N PHE A 35 0.72 -16.57 -20.28
CA PHE A 35 -0.31 -15.75 -19.63
C PHE A 35 -0.42 -16.14 -18.15
N ALA A 36 -0.61 -15.15 -17.29
CA ALA A 36 -0.91 -15.34 -15.87
C ALA A 36 -1.96 -14.32 -15.43
N ALA A 37 -2.89 -14.76 -14.60
CA ALA A 37 -3.82 -13.89 -13.90
C ALA A 37 -3.53 -13.97 -12.41
N SER A 38 -3.46 -12.82 -11.74
CA SER A 38 -3.20 -12.71 -10.30
C SER A 38 -4.04 -11.61 -9.67
N CYS A 39 -4.11 -11.64 -8.36
CA CYS A 39 -4.75 -10.57 -7.60
C CYS A 39 -3.71 -9.50 -7.26
N GLY A 40 -4.10 -8.24 -7.40
CA GLY A 40 -3.30 -7.06 -7.10
C GLY A 40 -4.16 -5.94 -6.55
N GLY A 41 -3.70 -4.71 -6.75
CA GLY A 41 -4.26 -3.51 -6.14
C GLY A 41 -3.63 -3.23 -4.78
N LYS A 42 -3.12 -2.00 -4.60
CA LYS A 42 -2.38 -1.61 -3.39
C LYS A 42 -3.17 -1.83 -2.11
N GLY A 43 -4.47 -1.49 -2.13
CA GLY A 43 -5.36 -1.71 -0.98
C GLY A 43 -5.43 -3.19 -0.60
N SER A 44 -5.70 -4.06 -1.56
CA SER A 44 -5.76 -5.51 -1.36
C SER A 44 -4.43 -6.08 -0.87
N ASN A 45 -3.31 -5.67 -1.49
CA ASN A 45 -1.97 -6.11 -1.11
C ASN A 45 -1.65 -5.75 0.34
N GLN A 46 -1.91 -4.50 0.74
CA GLN A 46 -1.67 -3.99 2.09
C GLN A 46 -2.57 -4.67 3.13
N ALA A 47 -3.83 -4.93 2.76
CA ALA A 47 -4.76 -5.67 3.62
C ALA A 47 -4.29 -7.09 3.88
N VAL A 48 -3.83 -7.82 2.84
CA VAL A 48 -3.27 -9.17 2.97
C VAL A 48 -1.99 -9.16 3.81
N ALA A 49 -1.09 -8.20 3.60
CA ALA A 49 0.13 -8.09 4.39
C ALA A 49 -0.18 -7.86 5.88
N ALA A 50 -1.16 -7.00 6.19
CA ALA A 50 -1.61 -6.75 7.56
C ALA A 50 -2.24 -8.00 8.19
N ALA A 51 -3.11 -8.71 7.47
CA ALA A 51 -3.76 -9.93 7.95
C ALA A 51 -2.73 -11.04 8.23
N ARG A 52 -1.79 -11.28 7.31
CA ARG A 52 -0.70 -12.27 7.50
C ARG A 52 0.28 -11.89 8.62
N CYS A 53 0.33 -10.60 9.00
CA CYS A 53 1.06 -10.12 10.16
C CYS A 53 0.27 -10.25 11.47
N GLY A 54 -1.01 -10.68 11.41
CA GLY A 54 -1.83 -10.99 12.59
C GLY A 54 -2.88 -9.92 12.94
N ALA A 55 -3.11 -8.91 12.09
CA ALA A 55 -4.17 -7.93 12.31
C ALA A 55 -5.57 -8.49 12.01
N ALA A 56 -6.58 -8.00 12.72
CA ALA A 56 -7.97 -8.06 12.28
C ALA A 56 -8.18 -6.94 11.26
N VAL A 57 -8.40 -7.30 10.00
CA VAL A 57 -8.50 -6.36 8.89
C VAL A 57 -9.92 -6.26 8.39
N ALA A 58 -10.42 -5.02 8.25
CA ALA A 58 -11.64 -4.70 7.51
C ALA A 58 -11.27 -4.00 6.20
N MET A 59 -11.79 -4.49 5.08
CA MET A 59 -11.59 -3.91 3.75
C MET A 59 -12.80 -3.09 3.35
N ILE A 60 -12.56 -1.83 2.96
CA ILE A 60 -13.53 -0.96 2.30
C ILE A 60 -13.04 -0.74 0.88
N SER A 61 -13.80 -1.21 -0.09
CA SER A 61 -13.45 -1.19 -1.51
C SER A 61 -14.71 -1.23 -2.37
N ALA A 62 -14.54 -1.06 -3.67
CA ALA A 62 -15.59 -1.28 -4.64
C ALA A 62 -15.15 -2.30 -5.69
N LEU A 63 -16.05 -3.21 -6.04
CA LEU A 63 -15.83 -4.28 -7.03
C LEU A 63 -16.99 -4.30 -8.04
N GLY A 64 -16.72 -4.77 -9.24
CA GLY A 64 -17.76 -5.16 -10.18
C GLY A 64 -18.49 -6.43 -9.72
N ALA A 65 -19.73 -6.63 -10.14
CA ALA A 65 -20.45 -7.87 -9.98
C ALA A 65 -20.03 -8.87 -11.09
N ASP A 66 -18.73 -9.13 -11.20
CA ASP A 66 -18.07 -9.94 -12.23
C ASP A 66 -17.13 -10.99 -11.61
N ALA A 67 -16.54 -11.84 -12.46
CA ALA A 67 -15.66 -12.92 -12.04
C ALA A 67 -14.41 -12.43 -11.27
N HIS A 68 -13.89 -11.25 -11.62
CA HIS A 68 -12.74 -10.66 -10.91
C HIS A 68 -13.14 -10.19 -9.52
N GLY A 69 -14.34 -9.62 -9.36
CA GLY A 69 -14.89 -9.27 -8.07
C GLY A 69 -15.13 -10.49 -7.16
N GLU A 70 -15.60 -11.62 -7.72
CA GLU A 70 -15.71 -12.87 -6.97
C GLU A 70 -14.34 -13.39 -6.54
N THR A 71 -13.32 -13.27 -7.40
CA THR A 71 -11.94 -13.66 -7.10
C THR A 71 -11.40 -12.81 -5.92
N ALA A 72 -11.66 -11.50 -5.91
CA ALA A 72 -11.27 -10.61 -4.80
C ALA A 72 -11.90 -11.04 -3.46
N LEU A 73 -13.22 -11.30 -3.46
CA LEU A 73 -13.94 -11.73 -2.27
C LEU A 73 -13.47 -13.11 -1.76
N ALA A 74 -13.15 -14.03 -2.68
CA ALA A 74 -12.60 -15.34 -2.33
C ALA A 74 -11.21 -15.21 -1.68
N LEU A 75 -10.33 -14.36 -2.25
CA LEU A 75 -9.03 -14.05 -1.68
C LEU A 75 -9.16 -13.51 -0.25
N TRP A 76 -9.93 -12.43 -0.07
CA TRP A 76 -10.08 -11.78 1.24
C TRP A 76 -10.70 -12.71 2.29
N ARG A 77 -11.66 -13.54 1.89
CA ARG A 77 -12.21 -14.58 2.78
C ARG A 77 -11.15 -15.60 3.18
N GLY A 78 -10.31 -16.04 2.24
CA GLY A 78 -9.20 -16.99 2.48
C GLY A 78 -8.14 -16.43 3.43
N GLU A 79 -7.92 -15.11 3.42
CA GLU A 79 -6.98 -14.41 4.31
C GLU A 79 -7.63 -13.93 5.63
N GLY A 80 -8.92 -14.23 5.87
CA GLY A 80 -9.63 -13.81 7.08
C GLY A 80 -9.93 -12.32 7.15
N ILE A 81 -9.95 -11.62 6.01
CA ILE A 81 -10.24 -10.19 5.91
C ILE A 81 -11.76 -9.98 5.85
N ASP A 82 -12.27 -9.08 6.68
CA ASP A 82 -13.69 -8.69 6.68
C ASP A 82 -14.01 -7.81 5.46
N ALA A 83 -14.72 -8.37 4.51
CA ALA A 83 -15.14 -7.71 3.28
C ALA A 83 -16.63 -7.30 3.26
N ARG A 84 -17.31 -7.23 4.42
CA ARG A 84 -18.75 -6.87 4.50
C ARG A 84 -19.05 -5.44 4.04
N SER A 85 -18.05 -4.56 4.08
CA SER A 85 -18.13 -3.16 3.65
C SER A 85 -17.60 -2.95 2.23
N VAL A 86 -17.65 -3.97 1.38
CA VAL A 86 -17.26 -3.87 -0.03
C VAL A 86 -18.51 -3.68 -0.88
N THR A 87 -18.54 -2.56 -1.63
CA THR A 87 -19.65 -2.26 -2.55
C THR A 87 -19.53 -3.06 -3.85
N ARG A 88 -20.66 -3.58 -4.36
CA ARG A 88 -20.74 -4.33 -5.63
C ARG A 88 -21.51 -3.55 -6.68
N HIS A 89 -20.85 -3.23 -7.81
CA HIS A 89 -21.44 -2.50 -8.92
C HIS A 89 -21.86 -3.42 -10.06
N GLN A 90 -23.10 -3.32 -10.52
CA GLN A 90 -23.63 -4.14 -11.64
C GLN A 90 -23.13 -3.66 -13.01
N ALA A 91 -22.93 -2.36 -13.17
CA ALA A 91 -22.61 -1.73 -14.46
C ALA A 91 -21.13 -1.33 -14.61
N VAL A 92 -20.34 -1.38 -13.53
CA VAL A 92 -18.94 -0.97 -13.53
C VAL A 92 -18.09 -2.19 -13.25
N PRO A 93 -17.14 -2.55 -14.13
CA PRO A 93 -16.30 -3.75 -13.93
C PRO A 93 -15.30 -3.55 -12.79
N THR A 94 -14.82 -4.66 -12.24
CA THR A 94 -13.70 -4.67 -11.28
C THR A 94 -12.45 -4.07 -11.91
N GLY A 95 -11.64 -3.38 -11.11
CA GLY A 95 -10.35 -2.83 -11.53
C GLY A 95 -9.44 -3.90 -12.13
N THR A 96 -8.77 -3.58 -13.23
CA THR A 96 -7.92 -4.52 -13.98
C THR A 96 -6.64 -3.84 -14.42
N ALA A 97 -5.50 -4.51 -14.28
CA ALA A 97 -4.23 -4.11 -14.86
C ALA A 97 -3.84 -5.08 -15.99
N PHE A 98 -3.61 -4.54 -17.18
CA PHE A 98 -3.04 -5.27 -18.31
C PHE A 98 -1.53 -5.04 -18.31
N ILE A 99 -0.76 -6.11 -18.14
CA ILE A 99 0.68 -6.06 -17.97
C ILE A 99 1.33 -6.84 -19.10
N LEU A 100 2.12 -6.19 -19.92
CA LEU A 100 3.02 -6.83 -20.87
C LEU A 100 4.42 -6.87 -20.27
N VAL A 101 5.07 -8.03 -20.36
CA VAL A 101 6.47 -8.21 -19.93
C VAL A 101 7.24 -8.73 -21.13
N ASP A 102 8.33 -8.07 -21.51
CA ASP A 102 9.16 -8.50 -22.63
C ASP A 102 10.29 -9.47 -22.23
N GLY A 103 11.07 -9.90 -23.24
CA GLY A 103 12.19 -10.83 -23.03
C GLY A 103 13.35 -10.25 -22.22
N ALA A 104 13.43 -8.94 -22.05
CA ALA A 104 14.42 -8.25 -21.18
C ALA A 104 13.91 -8.09 -19.73
N GLY A 105 12.63 -8.42 -19.47
CA GLY A 105 11.99 -8.21 -18.16
C GLY A 105 11.41 -6.81 -17.97
N GLU A 106 11.42 -5.97 -19.02
CA GLU A 106 10.75 -4.67 -18.99
C GLU A 106 9.22 -4.85 -19.01
N ASN A 107 8.49 -3.90 -18.43
CA ASN A 107 7.03 -3.97 -18.41
C ASN A 107 6.37 -2.72 -19.00
N GLN A 108 5.18 -2.93 -19.57
CA GLN A 108 4.22 -1.89 -19.92
C GLN A 108 2.89 -2.22 -19.27
N ILE A 109 2.30 -1.25 -18.58
CA ILE A 109 1.10 -1.45 -17.77
C ILE A 109 0.02 -0.47 -18.21
N VAL A 110 -1.19 -1.01 -18.45
CA VAL A 110 -2.40 -0.22 -18.65
C VAL A 110 -3.37 -0.56 -17.53
N ILE A 111 -3.80 0.45 -16.77
CA ILE A 111 -4.74 0.28 -15.67
C ILE A 111 -6.12 0.76 -16.10
N VAL A 112 -7.12 -0.09 -15.88
CA VAL A 112 -8.54 0.25 -15.94
C VAL A 112 -9.03 0.28 -14.50
N SER A 113 -9.21 1.47 -13.95
CA SER A 113 -9.59 1.65 -12.54
C SER A 113 -10.94 0.99 -12.19
N GLY A 114 -11.88 0.94 -13.15
CA GLY A 114 -13.18 0.30 -12.94
C GLY A 114 -13.86 0.77 -11.65
N ALA A 115 -14.34 -0.16 -10.85
CA ALA A 115 -15.03 0.10 -9.60
C ALA A 115 -14.19 0.87 -8.58
N ASN A 116 -12.85 0.77 -8.61
CA ASN A 116 -11.98 1.57 -7.72
C ASN A 116 -12.23 3.08 -7.88
N ALA A 117 -12.51 3.54 -9.10
CA ALA A 117 -12.72 4.97 -9.37
C ALA A 117 -14.08 5.49 -8.90
N VAL A 118 -15.05 4.63 -8.67
CA VAL A 118 -16.41 5.01 -8.29
C VAL A 118 -16.72 4.81 -6.80
N LEU A 119 -15.77 4.28 -6.03
CA LEU A 119 -15.88 4.28 -4.57
C LEU A 119 -16.04 5.72 -4.07
N ASP A 120 -17.10 6.02 -3.34
CA ASP A 120 -17.45 7.40 -2.98
C ASP A 120 -17.73 7.60 -1.48
N GLY A 121 -18.11 8.83 -1.13
CA GLY A 121 -18.44 9.19 0.26
C GLY A 121 -19.69 8.48 0.80
N THR A 122 -20.61 8.04 -0.04
CA THR A 122 -21.81 7.30 0.36
C THR A 122 -21.44 5.89 0.81
N ASP A 123 -20.56 5.22 0.05
CA ASP A 123 -20.01 3.91 0.40
C ASP A 123 -19.25 3.98 1.73
N ILE A 124 -18.44 5.03 1.90
CA ILE A 124 -17.67 5.26 3.14
C ILE A 124 -18.61 5.54 4.33
N ALA A 125 -19.68 6.29 4.13
CA ALA A 125 -20.66 6.55 5.20
C ALA A 125 -21.38 5.26 5.63
N ALA A 126 -21.70 4.38 4.68
CA ALA A 126 -22.27 3.06 4.98
C ALA A 126 -21.27 2.14 5.72
N ALA A 127 -19.96 2.32 5.46
CA ALA A 127 -18.87 1.59 6.07
C ALA A 127 -18.31 2.27 7.35
N ARG A 128 -19.04 3.19 7.98
CA ARG A 128 -18.57 3.96 9.15
C ARG A 128 -18.09 3.08 10.31
N GLN A 129 -18.79 2.01 10.63
CA GLN A 129 -18.52 1.17 11.79
C GLN A 129 -17.12 0.54 11.81
N PRO A 130 -16.61 -0.11 10.74
CA PRO A 130 -15.24 -0.62 10.73
C PRO A 130 -14.17 0.48 10.80
N ILE A 131 -14.43 1.70 10.29
CA ILE A 131 -13.50 2.83 10.42
C ILE A 131 -13.40 3.28 11.88
N GLU A 132 -14.54 3.45 12.56
CA GLU A 132 -14.59 3.87 13.97
C GLU A 132 -14.02 2.82 14.93
N ALA A 133 -14.12 1.53 14.57
CA ALA A 133 -13.58 0.43 15.36
C ALA A 133 -12.07 0.23 15.18
N ALA A 134 -11.46 0.81 14.13
CA ALA A 134 -10.05 0.61 13.80
C ALA A 134 -9.13 1.40 14.76
N GLN A 135 -7.91 0.89 14.94
CA GLN A 135 -6.81 1.63 15.55
C GLN A 135 -6.04 2.41 14.46
N ILE A 136 -6.00 1.85 13.24
CA ILE A 136 -5.37 2.48 12.08
C ILE A 136 -6.32 2.41 10.88
N VAL A 137 -6.43 3.52 10.17
CA VAL A 137 -7.08 3.59 8.85
C VAL A 137 -5.99 3.84 7.81
N LEU A 138 -5.81 2.88 6.91
CA LEU A 138 -4.78 2.88 5.88
C LEU A 138 -5.41 3.14 4.51
N GLY A 139 -4.91 4.15 3.78
CA GLY A 139 -5.37 4.51 2.45
C GLY A 139 -4.23 4.62 1.44
N GLN A 140 -4.58 4.55 0.14
CA GLN A 140 -3.70 4.76 -1.01
C GLN A 140 -4.41 5.67 -2.02
N LEU A 141 -3.78 5.91 -3.19
CA LEU A 141 -4.33 6.80 -4.23
C LEU A 141 -4.81 6.03 -5.48
N GLU A 142 -5.17 4.76 -5.35
CA GLU A 142 -5.78 3.95 -6.43
C GLU A 142 -7.31 3.92 -6.38
N VAL A 143 -7.92 4.47 -5.34
CA VAL A 143 -9.37 4.73 -5.25
C VAL A 143 -9.62 6.23 -5.32
N SER A 144 -10.89 6.65 -5.37
CA SER A 144 -11.18 8.08 -5.41
C SER A 144 -10.61 8.78 -4.17
N VAL A 145 -9.92 9.90 -4.36
CA VAL A 145 -9.39 10.72 -3.26
C VAL A 145 -10.51 11.20 -2.32
N ALA A 146 -11.72 11.37 -2.85
CA ALA A 146 -12.90 11.74 -2.07
C ALA A 146 -13.28 10.65 -1.05
N ALA A 147 -13.20 9.37 -1.44
CA ALA A 147 -13.43 8.24 -0.53
C ALA A 147 -12.39 8.19 0.59
N THR A 148 -11.09 8.29 0.24
CA THR A 148 -10.01 8.32 1.23
C THR A 148 -10.17 9.49 2.20
N LEU A 149 -10.52 10.69 1.71
CA LEU A 149 -10.80 11.87 2.54
C LEU A 149 -12.00 11.64 3.47
N ALA A 150 -13.08 11.06 2.97
CA ALA A 150 -14.27 10.78 3.78
C ALA A 150 -13.93 9.80 4.92
N ALA A 151 -13.18 8.75 4.63
CA ALA A 151 -12.74 7.77 5.63
C ALA A 151 -11.81 8.39 6.68
N PHE A 152 -10.84 9.20 6.26
CA PHE A 152 -9.91 9.85 7.19
C PHE A 152 -10.62 10.89 8.07
N ARG A 153 -11.65 11.58 7.58
CA ARG A 153 -12.50 12.46 8.40
C ARG A 153 -13.23 11.68 9.50
N ILE A 154 -13.77 10.50 9.19
CA ILE A 154 -14.39 9.64 10.19
C ILE A 154 -13.36 9.17 11.22
N ALA A 155 -12.19 8.72 10.76
CA ALA A 155 -11.08 8.29 11.61
C ALA A 155 -10.63 9.40 12.59
N LYS A 156 -10.50 10.63 12.10
CA LYS A 156 -10.09 11.81 12.91
C LYS A 156 -11.18 12.32 13.85
N ALA A 157 -12.44 11.99 13.63
CA ALA A 157 -13.50 12.24 14.61
C ALA A 157 -13.44 11.26 15.79
N GLY A 158 -12.74 10.14 15.65
CA GLY A 158 -12.43 9.15 16.68
C GLY A 158 -10.97 9.24 17.15
N THR A 159 -10.36 8.07 17.39
CA THR A 159 -8.98 7.94 17.90
C THR A 159 -8.06 7.18 16.95
N ALA A 160 -8.53 6.82 15.76
CA ALA A 160 -7.75 6.04 14.81
C ALA A 160 -6.63 6.89 14.19
N THR A 161 -5.44 6.32 14.07
CA THR A 161 -4.32 6.91 13.33
C THR A 161 -4.55 6.71 11.82
N THR A 162 -4.37 7.76 11.04
CA THR A 162 -4.50 7.74 9.58
C THR A 162 -3.13 7.61 8.92
N ILE A 163 -3.01 6.65 8.00
CA ILE A 163 -1.79 6.42 7.22
C ILE A 163 -2.14 6.52 5.73
N LEU A 164 -1.41 7.36 5.00
CA LEU A 164 -1.51 7.45 3.54
C LEU A 164 -0.24 6.94 2.88
N ASN A 165 -0.38 5.91 2.07
CA ASN A 165 0.63 5.57 1.08
C ASN A 165 0.30 6.33 -0.22
N PRO A 166 1.06 7.39 -0.58
CA PRO A 166 0.70 8.31 -1.66
C PRO A 166 1.07 7.73 -3.04
N ALA A 167 0.66 6.51 -3.29
CA ALA A 167 0.93 5.75 -4.50
C ALA A 167 -0.38 5.42 -5.26
N PRO A 168 -0.40 5.66 -6.59
CA PRO A 168 0.63 6.31 -7.42
C PRO A 168 0.72 7.83 -7.15
N ALA A 169 1.92 8.40 -7.36
CA ALA A 169 2.23 9.79 -7.01
C ALA A 169 1.74 10.84 -8.03
N ASP A 170 0.95 10.46 -9.02
CA ASP A 170 0.36 11.34 -10.03
C ASP A 170 -0.96 11.97 -9.59
N ALA A 171 -1.57 11.44 -8.54
CA ALA A 171 -2.79 12.01 -7.97
C ALA A 171 -2.51 13.27 -7.14
N THR A 172 -3.31 14.31 -7.35
CA THR A 172 -3.25 15.52 -6.52
C THR A 172 -3.85 15.23 -5.14
N VAL A 173 -3.07 15.42 -4.09
CA VAL A 173 -3.53 15.29 -2.70
C VAL A 173 -4.11 16.64 -2.24
N PRO A 174 -5.44 16.77 -2.03
CA PRO A 174 -6.05 18.03 -1.64
C PRO A 174 -5.69 18.41 -0.21
N GLU A 175 -5.67 19.70 0.09
CA GLU A 175 -5.34 20.25 1.41
C GLU A 175 -6.21 19.65 2.54
N ALA A 176 -7.48 19.36 2.24
CA ALA A 176 -8.38 18.74 3.22
C ALA A 176 -7.94 17.34 3.64
N LEU A 177 -7.27 16.57 2.76
CA LEU A 177 -6.75 15.24 3.09
C LEU A 177 -5.50 15.34 3.97
N TRP A 178 -4.60 16.31 3.67
CA TRP A 178 -3.43 16.59 4.50
C TRP A 178 -3.80 16.90 5.95
N ARG A 179 -4.88 17.67 6.18
CA ARG A 179 -5.38 18.00 7.54
C ARG A 179 -5.92 16.79 8.31
N CYS A 180 -6.19 15.70 7.63
CA CYS A 180 -6.69 14.47 8.24
C CYS A 180 -5.62 13.37 8.31
N LEU A 181 -4.35 13.70 8.01
CA LEU A 181 -3.27 12.73 7.89
C LEU A 181 -2.33 12.79 9.09
N ASP A 182 -2.05 11.64 9.70
CA ASP A 182 -1.06 11.52 10.78
C ASP A 182 0.31 11.06 10.25
N ILE A 183 0.33 10.09 9.33
CA ILE A 183 1.56 9.49 8.81
C ILE A 183 1.48 9.33 7.29
N LEU A 184 2.49 9.85 6.60
CA LEU A 184 2.69 9.67 5.16
C LEU A 184 3.78 8.61 4.94
N THR A 185 3.52 7.62 4.06
CA THR A 185 4.49 6.54 3.76
C THR A 185 4.90 6.54 2.27
N PRO A 186 5.63 7.55 1.79
CA PRO A 186 6.05 7.66 0.41
C PRO A 186 7.30 6.83 0.15
N ASN A 187 7.55 6.47 -1.11
CA ASN A 187 8.90 6.20 -1.57
C ASN A 187 9.63 7.52 -1.86
N ARG A 188 10.94 7.45 -2.19
CA ARG A 188 11.76 8.65 -2.43
C ARG A 188 11.23 9.51 -3.58
N LEU A 189 10.77 8.88 -4.67
CA LEU A 189 10.23 9.60 -5.83
C LEU A 189 8.91 10.29 -5.49
N GLU A 190 8.02 9.59 -4.80
CA GLU A 190 6.75 10.14 -4.31
C GLU A 190 6.99 11.32 -3.36
N ALA A 191 7.93 11.16 -2.42
CA ALA A 191 8.30 12.24 -1.50
C ALA A 191 8.83 13.47 -2.23
N ALA A 192 9.70 13.31 -3.21
CA ALA A 192 10.25 14.41 -4.00
C ALA A 192 9.14 15.15 -4.78
N ARG A 193 8.24 14.41 -5.45
CA ARG A 193 7.10 14.99 -6.17
C ARG A 193 6.17 15.78 -5.25
N LEU A 194 5.80 15.22 -4.10
CA LEU A 194 4.92 15.87 -3.12
C LEU A 194 5.58 17.10 -2.48
N ALA A 195 6.91 17.06 -2.27
CA ALA A 195 7.68 18.19 -1.76
C ALA A 195 7.94 19.27 -2.83
N GLY A 196 7.69 18.99 -4.11
CA GLY A 196 8.07 19.86 -5.23
C GLY A 196 9.59 20.05 -5.36
N ARG A 197 10.36 18.97 -5.13
CA ARG A 197 11.82 18.94 -5.07
C ARG A 197 12.41 17.93 -6.06
N ALA A 198 13.73 17.94 -6.21
CA ALA A 198 14.43 16.98 -7.04
C ALA A 198 14.42 15.58 -6.38
N TRP A 199 14.37 14.53 -7.20
CA TRP A 199 14.28 13.13 -6.73
C TRP A 199 15.57 12.66 -6.03
N ASP A 200 16.71 13.30 -6.32
CA ASP A 200 18.04 13.04 -5.78
C ASP A 200 18.37 13.87 -4.54
N ASP A 201 17.46 14.76 -4.11
CA ASP A 201 17.60 15.46 -2.82
C ASP A 201 17.74 14.46 -1.67
N GLU A 202 18.47 14.85 -0.63
CA GLU A 202 18.67 14.03 0.56
C GLU A 202 17.33 13.63 1.20
N PRO A 203 17.10 12.33 1.53
CA PRO A 203 15.84 11.87 2.11
C PRO A 203 15.40 12.66 3.35
N ALA A 204 16.34 13.05 4.22
CA ALA A 204 16.05 13.86 5.40
C ALA A 204 15.54 15.26 5.02
N ALA A 205 16.06 15.88 3.96
CA ALA A 205 15.60 17.17 3.47
C ALA A 205 14.19 17.08 2.87
N LEU A 206 13.89 16.01 2.12
CA LEU A 206 12.55 15.75 1.59
C LEU A 206 11.55 15.55 2.72
N ALA A 207 11.88 14.73 3.72
CA ALA A 207 11.01 14.47 4.86
C ALA A 207 10.74 15.76 5.67
N ARG A 208 11.77 16.57 5.96
CA ARG A 208 11.61 17.87 6.63
C ARG A 208 10.68 18.81 5.86
N ALA A 209 10.83 18.89 4.54
CA ALA A 209 9.98 19.74 3.71
C ALA A 209 8.50 19.33 3.79
N LEU A 210 8.21 18.03 3.77
CA LEU A 210 6.85 17.49 3.89
C LEU A 210 6.27 17.74 5.28
N ILE A 211 7.03 17.51 6.35
CA ILE A 211 6.61 17.76 7.73
C ILE A 211 6.28 19.25 7.94
N LEU A 212 7.18 20.13 7.51
CA LEU A 212 6.98 21.58 7.65
C LEU A 212 5.76 22.10 6.88
N ARG A 213 5.49 21.48 5.72
CA ARG A 213 4.37 21.90 4.88
C ARG A 213 3.03 21.33 5.33
N HIS A 214 2.99 20.10 5.82
CA HIS A 214 1.75 19.35 6.00
C HIS A 214 1.48 18.93 7.45
N GLY A 215 2.49 18.97 8.34
CA GLY A 215 2.33 18.68 9.76
C GLY A 215 2.15 17.20 10.11
N CYS A 216 2.36 16.26 9.17
CA CYS A 216 2.29 14.83 9.41
C CYS A 216 3.70 14.21 9.55
N ALA A 217 3.81 13.07 10.25
CA ALA A 217 5.03 12.29 10.26
C ALA A 217 5.29 11.66 8.87
N VAL A 218 6.56 11.40 8.54
CA VAL A 218 6.95 10.80 7.26
C VAL A 218 7.76 9.54 7.50
N VAL A 219 7.32 8.42 6.94
CA VAL A 219 8.05 7.16 6.95
C VAL A 219 8.39 6.78 5.50
N MET A 220 9.54 7.25 5.03
CA MET A 220 9.95 7.16 3.63
C MET A 220 10.67 5.84 3.34
N THR A 221 10.17 5.05 2.39
CA THR A 221 10.88 3.86 1.92
C THR A 221 11.99 4.23 0.94
N LEU A 222 13.15 3.58 1.09
CA LEU A 222 14.39 3.87 0.36
C LEU A 222 14.91 2.64 -0.43
N GLY A 223 14.02 1.70 -0.77
CA GLY A 223 14.38 0.45 -1.43
C GLY A 223 15.40 -0.35 -0.65
N GLY A 224 16.47 -0.82 -1.31
CA GLY A 224 17.54 -1.58 -0.66
C GLY A 224 18.30 -0.83 0.45
N ALA A 225 18.08 0.49 0.61
CA ALA A 225 18.63 1.28 1.72
C ALA A 225 17.72 1.28 2.98
N GLY A 226 16.54 0.64 2.91
CA GLY A 226 15.61 0.52 4.03
C GLY A 226 14.57 1.62 4.09
N ALA A 227 14.44 2.30 5.23
CA ALA A 227 13.49 3.40 5.42
C ALA A 227 14.07 4.52 6.28
N LEU A 228 13.47 5.71 6.16
CA LEU A 228 13.68 6.86 7.05
C LEU A 228 12.37 7.15 7.79
N VAL A 229 12.40 7.10 9.11
CA VAL A 229 11.34 7.57 9.99
C VAL A 229 11.67 9.01 10.39
N ALA A 230 10.78 9.94 10.09
CA ALA A 230 10.90 11.35 10.45
C ALA A 230 9.64 11.78 11.19
N GLU A 231 9.80 12.13 12.45
CA GLU A 231 8.74 12.54 13.35
C GLU A 231 8.47 14.04 13.26
N THR A 232 7.27 14.46 13.62
CA THR A 232 6.91 15.88 13.70
C THR A 232 7.71 16.64 14.77
N SER A 233 8.28 15.93 15.74
CA SER A 233 9.25 16.46 16.72
C SER A 233 10.57 16.94 16.11
N GLY A 234 10.86 16.51 14.88
CA GLY A 234 12.14 16.69 14.20
C GLY A 234 13.11 15.53 14.36
N ALA A 235 12.81 14.54 15.22
CA ALA A 235 13.62 13.33 15.36
C ALA A 235 13.60 12.52 14.07
N MET A 236 14.76 11.99 13.67
CA MET A 236 14.92 11.16 12.48
C MET A 236 15.69 9.88 12.80
N THR A 237 15.20 8.78 12.28
CA THR A 237 15.82 7.46 12.45
C THR A 237 15.88 6.73 11.12
N ARG A 238 17.05 6.23 10.77
CA ARG A 238 17.23 5.34 9.63
C ARG A 238 17.06 3.88 10.06
N VAL A 239 16.29 3.14 9.30
CA VAL A 239 16.10 1.70 9.47
C VAL A 239 16.69 1.02 8.25
N PRO A 240 17.87 0.35 8.36
CA PRO A 240 18.51 -0.28 7.22
C PRO A 240 17.72 -1.50 6.75
N ALA A 241 17.82 -1.85 5.45
CA ALA A 241 17.24 -3.09 4.93
C ALA A 241 18.20 -4.29 5.14
N PRO A 242 17.67 -5.49 5.40
CA PRO A 242 18.46 -6.70 5.36
C PRO A 242 18.84 -7.04 3.91
N ARG A 243 19.96 -7.74 3.72
CA ARG A 243 20.35 -8.23 2.39
C ARG A 243 19.48 -9.42 1.99
N VAL A 244 18.98 -9.40 0.76
CA VAL A 244 18.16 -10.46 0.18
C VAL A 244 18.52 -10.68 -1.30
N ASP A 245 18.26 -11.87 -1.80
CA ASP A 245 18.32 -12.15 -3.24
C ASP A 245 17.03 -11.70 -3.89
N VAL A 246 17.08 -10.54 -4.57
CA VAL A 246 15.91 -9.92 -5.21
C VAL A 246 15.53 -10.70 -6.46
N ARG A 247 14.25 -11.13 -6.51
CA ARG A 247 13.63 -11.78 -7.66
C ARG A 247 12.58 -10.89 -8.32
N ASP A 248 11.78 -10.21 -7.51
CA ASP A 248 10.69 -9.35 -7.96
C ASP A 248 10.40 -8.30 -6.87
N THR A 249 10.33 -7.03 -7.22
CA THR A 249 10.07 -5.94 -6.25
C THR A 249 8.59 -5.58 -6.14
N THR A 250 7.73 -6.27 -6.90
CA THR A 250 6.28 -6.02 -6.91
C THR A 250 5.67 -6.25 -5.53
N GLY A 251 4.92 -5.27 -5.04
CA GLY A 251 4.26 -5.35 -3.74
C GLY A 251 5.16 -5.15 -2.52
N ALA A 252 6.47 -4.90 -2.67
CA ALA A 252 7.37 -4.67 -1.54
C ALA A 252 6.95 -3.48 -0.67
N GLY A 253 6.51 -2.38 -1.29
CA GLY A 253 5.94 -1.22 -0.61
C GLY A 253 4.61 -1.54 0.09
N ASP A 254 3.80 -2.42 -0.50
CA ASP A 254 2.54 -2.84 0.10
C ASP A 254 2.78 -3.76 1.31
N ALA A 255 3.74 -4.70 1.21
CA ALA A 255 4.19 -5.51 2.33
C ALA A 255 4.68 -4.64 3.49
N PHE A 256 5.51 -3.62 3.17
CA PHE A 256 5.95 -2.62 4.15
C PHE A 256 4.75 -1.96 4.85
N ASN A 257 3.81 -1.38 4.10
CA ASN A 257 2.71 -0.61 4.64
C ASN A 257 1.76 -1.42 5.52
N GLY A 258 1.34 -2.62 5.06
CA GLY A 258 0.46 -3.49 5.83
C GLY A 258 1.08 -3.95 7.15
N VAL A 259 2.35 -4.35 7.12
CA VAL A 259 3.09 -4.78 8.32
C VAL A 259 3.41 -3.60 9.24
N PHE A 260 3.82 -2.45 8.69
CA PHE A 260 4.03 -1.21 9.43
C PHE A 260 2.77 -0.80 10.20
N ALA A 261 1.62 -0.76 9.53
CA ALA A 261 0.34 -0.42 10.16
C ALA A 261 0.00 -1.39 11.29
N THR A 262 0.19 -2.70 11.07
CA THR A 262 -0.07 -3.72 12.09
C THR A 262 0.81 -3.53 13.32
N ARG A 263 2.12 -3.36 13.11
CA ARG A 263 3.06 -3.23 14.22
C ARG A 263 2.90 -1.91 14.97
N LEU A 264 2.59 -0.83 14.24
CA LEU A 264 2.28 0.47 14.85
C LEU A 264 1.03 0.38 15.75
N ALA A 265 -0.02 -0.31 15.32
CA ALA A 265 -1.21 -0.54 16.13
C ALA A 265 -0.93 -1.36 17.42
N GLU A 266 0.06 -2.25 17.38
CA GLU A 266 0.49 -3.06 18.54
C GLU A 266 1.30 -2.26 19.57
N THR A 267 2.19 -1.37 19.10
CA THR A 267 3.25 -0.78 19.94
C THR A 267 3.16 0.74 20.11
N GLY A 268 2.54 1.45 19.17
CA GLY A 268 2.60 2.90 19.09
C GLY A 268 3.98 3.46 18.68
N ASP A 269 4.96 2.60 18.38
CA ASP A 269 6.34 2.97 18.04
C ASP A 269 6.55 2.90 16.52
N MET A 270 6.74 4.07 15.88
CA MET A 270 6.95 4.17 14.43
C MET A 270 8.29 3.56 13.98
N VAL A 271 9.33 3.63 14.81
CA VAL A 271 10.65 3.10 14.46
C VAL A 271 10.63 1.58 14.48
N GLU A 272 10.05 0.99 15.52
CA GLU A 272 9.87 -0.47 15.59
C GLU A 272 8.90 -0.96 14.49
N ALA A 273 7.84 -0.22 14.19
CA ALA A 273 6.93 -0.53 13.10
C ALA A 273 7.62 -0.48 11.73
N ALA A 274 8.44 0.54 11.48
CA ALA A 274 9.23 0.65 10.25
C ALA A 274 10.27 -0.49 10.13
N ARG A 275 10.86 -0.92 11.25
CA ARG A 275 11.77 -2.07 11.28
C ARG A 275 11.09 -3.34 10.77
N TRP A 276 9.88 -3.63 11.25
CA TRP A 276 9.07 -4.76 10.76
C TRP A 276 8.69 -4.60 9.29
N GLY A 277 8.25 -3.40 8.91
CA GLY A 277 7.88 -3.08 7.53
C GLY A 277 9.03 -3.27 6.54
N VAL A 278 10.25 -2.82 6.89
CA VAL A 278 11.45 -2.99 6.06
C VAL A 278 11.77 -4.47 5.83
N ILE A 279 11.70 -5.28 6.88
CA ILE A 279 11.92 -6.73 6.75
C ILE A 279 10.83 -7.36 5.87
N ALA A 280 9.57 -6.97 6.06
CA ALA A 280 8.47 -7.48 5.24
C ALA A 280 8.65 -7.13 3.75
N GLY A 281 9.00 -5.88 3.43
CA GLY A 281 9.32 -5.45 2.07
C GLY A 281 10.50 -6.22 1.46
N ALA A 282 11.55 -6.44 2.23
CA ALA A 282 12.70 -7.23 1.78
C ALA A 282 12.33 -8.70 1.52
N LEU A 283 11.54 -9.32 2.39
CA LEU A 283 11.05 -10.70 2.21
C LEU A 283 10.15 -10.82 0.97
N ALA A 284 9.27 -9.86 0.74
CA ALA A 284 8.42 -9.83 -0.44
C ALA A 284 9.25 -9.83 -1.73
N CYS A 285 10.41 -9.17 -1.75
CA CYS A 285 11.30 -9.17 -2.91
C CYS A 285 11.93 -10.53 -3.25
N THR A 286 11.85 -11.55 -2.38
CA THR A 286 12.49 -12.87 -2.59
C THR A 286 11.64 -13.85 -3.40
N ALA A 287 10.42 -13.49 -3.77
CA ALA A 287 9.49 -14.31 -4.53
C ALA A 287 8.82 -13.49 -5.64
N HIS A 288 8.19 -14.16 -6.61
CA HIS A 288 7.46 -13.48 -7.68
C HIS A 288 6.03 -13.15 -7.29
N GLY A 289 5.55 -12.01 -7.80
CA GLY A 289 4.20 -11.49 -7.64
C GLY A 289 4.00 -10.73 -6.34
N ALA A 290 2.87 -10.02 -6.21
CA ALA A 290 2.57 -9.20 -5.03
C ALA A 290 2.03 -10.06 -3.88
N ILE A 291 0.77 -10.50 -3.96
CA ILE A 291 0.10 -11.22 -2.85
C ILE A 291 0.76 -12.56 -2.53
N SER A 292 1.24 -13.30 -3.55
CA SER A 292 1.94 -14.56 -3.37
C SER A 292 3.23 -14.41 -2.55
N ALA A 293 3.89 -13.26 -2.67
CA ALA A 293 5.15 -12.96 -2.00
C ALA A 293 4.99 -12.33 -0.60
N MET A 294 3.78 -11.93 -0.18
CA MET A 294 3.54 -11.33 1.14
C MET A 294 3.96 -12.26 2.27
N PRO A 295 4.90 -11.84 3.15
CA PRO A 295 5.40 -12.68 4.22
C PRO A 295 4.35 -12.88 5.33
N VAL A 296 4.45 -14.00 6.03
CA VAL A 296 3.75 -14.23 7.29
C VAL A 296 4.58 -13.71 8.47
N ARG A 297 3.91 -13.36 9.57
CA ARG A 297 4.51 -12.79 10.79
C ARG A 297 5.78 -13.51 11.25
N ARG A 298 5.74 -14.85 11.36
CA ARG A 298 6.88 -15.66 11.83
C ARG A 298 8.16 -15.42 11.02
N LYS A 299 8.06 -15.31 9.69
CA LYS A 299 9.22 -15.04 8.82
C LYS A 299 9.85 -13.67 9.06
N ILE A 300 9.02 -12.68 9.45
CA ILE A 300 9.49 -11.34 9.81
C ILE A 300 10.23 -11.41 11.15
N GLU A 301 9.64 -12.07 12.14
CA GLU A 301 10.21 -12.23 13.49
C GLU A 301 11.58 -12.91 13.46
N GLU A 302 11.75 -13.94 12.62
CA GLU A 302 13.01 -14.67 12.45
C GLU A 302 14.18 -13.76 11.99
N ARG A 303 13.89 -12.61 11.34
CA ARG A 303 14.90 -11.72 10.78
C ARG A 303 15.08 -10.39 11.50
N LEU A 304 14.34 -10.14 12.57
CA LEU A 304 14.43 -8.89 13.33
C LEU A 304 15.84 -8.60 13.86
N GLY A 305 16.61 -9.64 14.21
CA GLY A 305 17.99 -9.49 14.68
C GLY A 305 18.99 -9.01 13.63
N GLU A 306 18.64 -9.02 12.33
CA GLU A 306 19.58 -8.66 11.25
C GLU A 306 19.77 -7.16 11.08
N ILE A 307 18.84 -6.34 11.58
CA ILE A 307 18.85 -4.89 11.39
C ILE A 307 18.63 -4.15 12.71
N SER A 308 19.31 -3.01 12.85
CA SER A 308 19.17 -2.12 14.00
C SER A 308 18.94 -0.68 13.52
N PRO A 309 17.89 0.00 14.00
CA PRO A 309 17.65 1.41 13.72
C PRO A 309 18.81 2.30 14.19
N GLN A 310 19.04 3.40 13.48
CA GLN A 310 20.11 4.36 13.74
C GLN A 310 19.52 5.77 13.75
N ALA A 311 19.63 6.47 14.89
CA ALA A 311 19.27 7.88 14.97
C ALA A 311 20.17 8.72 14.04
N ILE A 312 19.57 9.70 13.36
CA ILE A 312 20.28 10.68 12.55
C ILE A 312 20.28 11.99 13.33
N GLY A 313 21.45 12.53 13.55
CA GLY A 313 21.64 13.81 14.26
C GLY A 313 21.22 15.03 13.42
#